data_825a864f2fd1afb646cc78e484ac7fd2
#
_entry.id   825a864f2fd1afb646cc78e484ac7fd2
#
_cell.length_a   1.000
_cell.length_b   1.000
_cell.length_c   1.000
_cell.angle_alpha   90.00
_cell.angle_beta   90.00
_cell.angle_gamma   90.00
#
_symmetry.space_group_name_H-M   'P 1'
#
loop_
_entity.id
_entity.type
_entity.pdbx_description
1 polymer ?
#
loop_
_entity_poly.entity_id
_entity_poly.type
_entity_poly.pdbx_seq_one_letter_code
_entity_poly.pdbx_strand_id
1 'polypeptide(L)'
;MLRFQFWKIFLVFGVLSLGVIYSMPNIFPPDPAVQITFNSSGGSFNNRVVEKIKSDAEKEKINFSSVENDEKSILFRTNNYDDQIKLKQHFEESLDNNFVIALNLAPNTPEWLKSLNAFPMKLGLDLRGGVHFLLEADTDLLIEAKLESAISNLKRILRDLSLKPRALELSLIHI
;
A
#
# COMPACT_ATOMS: atom_id res chain seq x y z
N MET A 1 -19.32 12.17 -55.54
CA MET A 1 -17.96 11.87 -55.07
C MET A 1 -17.69 12.63 -53.80
N LEU A 2 -17.53 11.96 -52.67
CA LEU A 2 -17.18 12.54 -51.35
C LEU A 2 -15.71 13.03 -51.44
N ARG A 3 -15.51 14.34 -51.56
CA ARG A 3 -14.17 14.91 -51.45
C ARG A 3 -13.78 14.93 -49.98
N PHE A 4 -13.01 13.90 -49.55
CA PHE A 4 -12.41 13.90 -48.22
C PHE A 4 -11.35 15.02 -48.17
N GLN A 5 -11.56 15.99 -47.32
CA GLN A 5 -10.57 17.04 -47.06
C GLN A 5 -9.40 16.41 -46.29
N PHE A 6 -8.18 16.57 -46.75
CA PHE A 6 -6.96 15.98 -46.17
C PHE A 6 -6.80 16.23 -44.67
N TRP A 7 -7.23 17.39 -44.18
CA TRP A 7 -7.15 17.72 -42.77
C TRP A 7 -8.03 16.81 -41.88
N LYS A 8 -9.16 16.31 -42.41
CA LYS A 8 -10.02 15.35 -41.69
C LYS A 8 -9.32 13.99 -41.52
N ILE A 9 -8.57 13.58 -42.53
CA ILE A 9 -7.76 12.37 -42.50
C ILE A 9 -6.67 12.51 -41.42
N PHE A 10 -5.99 13.67 -41.41
CA PHE A 10 -4.98 13.97 -40.38
C PHE A 10 -5.57 13.96 -38.96
N LEU A 11 -6.76 14.53 -38.81
CA LEU A 11 -7.45 14.53 -37.49
C LEU A 11 -7.79 13.12 -37.04
N VAL A 12 -8.35 12.30 -37.95
CA VAL A 12 -8.68 10.88 -37.62
C VAL A 12 -7.42 10.08 -37.23
N PHE A 13 -6.34 10.22 -38.02
CA PHE A 13 -5.08 9.57 -37.69
C PHE A 13 -4.48 10.07 -36.37
N GLY A 14 -4.59 11.37 -36.09
CA GLY A 14 -4.15 11.95 -34.82
C GLY A 14 -4.90 11.36 -33.60
N VAL A 15 -6.22 11.28 -33.70
CA VAL A 15 -7.05 10.68 -32.63
C VAL A 15 -6.76 9.18 -32.45
N LEU A 16 -6.62 8.45 -33.56
CA LEU A 16 -6.26 7.02 -33.51
C LEU A 16 -4.89 6.82 -32.88
N SER A 17 -3.89 7.61 -33.26
CA SER A 17 -2.54 7.55 -32.70
C SER A 17 -2.53 7.82 -31.19
N LEU A 18 -3.26 8.84 -30.75
CA LEU A 18 -3.44 9.12 -29.33
C LEU A 18 -4.12 7.95 -28.61
N GLY A 19 -5.18 7.39 -29.17
CA GLY A 19 -5.86 6.22 -28.62
C GLY A 19 -4.92 5.02 -28.45
N VAL A 20 -4.09 4.75 -29.44
CA VAL A 20 -3.08 3.68 -29.39
C VAL A 20 -2.05 3.93 -28.27
N ILE A 21 -1.51 5.16 -28.17
CA ILE A 21 -0.52 5.52 -27.16
C ILE A 21 -1.10 5.34 -25.75
N TYR A 22 -2.31 5.83 -25.49
CA TYR A 22 -2.97 5.70 -24.20
C TYR A 22 -3.46 4.28 -23.89
N SER A 23 -3.59 3.42 -24.91
CA SER A 23 -3.90 2.00 -24.73
C SER A 23 -2.66 1.15 -24.44
N MET A 24 -1.47 1.60 -24.81
CA MET A 24 -0.22 0.85 -24.67
C MET A 24 0.10 0.41 -23.23
N PRO A 25 -0.15 1.19 -22.17
CA PRO A 25 0.14 0.75 -20.80
C PRO A 25 -0.52 -0.58 -20.40
N ASN A 26 -1.66 -0.92 -21.01
CA ASN A 26 -2.38 -2.16 -20.73
C ASN A 26 -1.70 -3.42 -21.30
N ILE A 27 -0.73 -3.26 -22.21
CA ILE A 27 0.05 -4.37 -22.78
C ILE A 27 1.12 -4.85 -21.78
N PHE A 28 1.54 -3.98 -20.83
CA PHE A 28 2.55 -4.31 -19.86
C PHE A 28 1.90 -4.88 -18.60
N PRO A 29 2.05 -6.20 -18.33
CA PRO A 29 1.50 -6.80 -17.13
C PRO A 29 2.20 -6.21 -15.89
N PRO A 30 1.48 -6.00 -14.79
CA PRO A 30 2.09 -5.56 -13.55
C PRO A 30 2.94 -6.68 -12.95
N ASP A 31 4.08 -6.31 -12.38
CA ASP A 31 4.97 -7.23 -11.68
C ASP A 31 4.46 -7.50 -10.26
N PRO A 32 4.59 -8.73 -9.74
CA PRO A 32 4.32 -9.01 -8.35
C PRO A 32 5.32 -8.23 -7.47
N ALA A 33 4.83 -7.63 -6.40
CA ALA A 33 5.65 -6.81 -5.52
C ALA A 33 5.21 -6.94 -4.05
N VAL A 34 6.15 -6.75 -3.13
CA VAL A 34 5.90 -6.65 -1.70
C VAL A 34 6.05 -5.20 -1.28
N GLN A 35 5.02 -4.66 -0.68
CA GLN A 35 5.02 -3.30 -0.16
C GLN A 35 5.15 -3.32 1.35
N ILE A 36 6.10 -2.56 1.87
CA ILE A 36 6.32 -2.35 3.30
C ILE A 36 5.93 -0.91 3.62
N THR A 37 5.05 -0.74 4.60
CA THR A 37 4.60 0.57 5.08
C THR A 37 4.71 0.63 6.60
N PHE A 38 4.77 1.83 7.19
CA PHE A 38 4.68 1.97 8.63
C PHE A 38 3.25 1.80 9.12
N ASN A 39 3.09 1.14 10.24
CA ASN A 39 1.78 0.99 10.92
C ASN A 39 1.29 2.32 11.53
N SER A 40 2.19 3.28 11.78
CA SER A 40 1.87 4.59 12.33
C SER A 40 1.96 5.69 11.28
N SER A 41 1.06 6.66 11.34
CA SER A 41 0.94 7.76 10.36
C SER A 41 2.13 8.74 10.33
N GLY A 42 3.14 8.57 11.18
CA GLY A 42 4.30 9.47 11.30
C GLY A 42 5.65 8.83 10.92
N GLY A 43 5.66 7.57 10.47
CA GLY A 43 6.90 6.90 10.08
C GLY A 43 7.36 7.34 8.68
N SER A 44 8.66 7.57 8.53
CA SER A 44 9.30 7.77 7.22
C SER A 44 10.48 6.82 7.06
N PHE A 45 10.67 6.31 5.85
CA PHE A 45 11.81 5.44 5.54
C PHE A 45 13.07 6.28 5.33
N ASN A 46 14.03 6.10 6.24
CA ASN A 46 15.36 6.65 6.06
C ASN A 46 16.20 5.68 5.19
N ASN A 47 17.09 6.20 4.37
CA ASN A 47 17.96 5.39 3.49
C ASN A 47 18.69 4.24 4.22
N ARG A 48 19.08 4.45 5.49
CA ARG A 48 19.69 3.41 6.32
C ARG A 48 18.76 2.22 6.59
N VAL A 49 17.49 2.48 6.82
CA VAL A 49 16.49 1.44 7.06
C VAL A 49 16.22 0.67 5.77
N VAL A 50 16.13 1.38 4.65
CA VAL A 50 15.96 0.78 3.31
C VAL A 50 17.13 -0.15 2.98
N GLU A 51 18.36 0.32 3.18
CA GLU A 51 19.58 -0.48 2.93
C GLU A 51 19.66 -1.72 3.83
N LYS A 52 19.27 -1.59 5.11
CA LYS A 52 19.20 -2.71 6.04
C LYS A 52 18.19 -3.77 5.56
N ILE A 53 16.97 -3.37 5.25
CA ILE A 53 15.92 -4.28 4.76
C ILE A 53 16.36 -4.95 3.45
N LYS A 54 16.97 -4.19 2.55
CA LYS A 54 17.49 -4.71 1.29
C LYS A 54 18.60 -5.74 1.52
N SER A 55 19.56 -5.45 2.39
CA SER A 55 20.66 -6.37 2.72
C SER A 55 20.16 -7.65 3.39
N ASP A 56 19.11 -7.58 4.19
CA ASP A 56 18.53 -8.75 4.82
C ASP A 56 17.81 -9.66 3.81
N ALA A 57 17.09 -9.08 2.84
CA ALA A 57 16.50 -9.85 1.74
C ALA A 57 17.55 -10.51 0.84
N GLU A 58 18.69 -9.84 0.59
CA GLU A 58 19.82 -10.37 -0.20
C GLU A 58 20.49 -11.57 0.50
N LYS A 59 20.58 -11.57 1.84
CA LYS A 59 21.17 -12.68 2.62
C LYS A 59 20.38 -13.98 2.45
N GLU A 60 19.06 -13.89 2.38
CA GLU A 60 18.17 -15.03 2.18
C GLU A 60 18.13 -15.51 0.72
N LYS A 61 18.89 -14.87 -0.18
CA LYS A 61 18.96 -15.21 -1.61
C LYS A 61 17.58 -15.20 -2.30
N ILE A 62 16.67 -14.35 -1.83
CA ILE A 62 15.36 -14.16 -2.47
C ILE A 62 15.55 -13.22 -3.66
N ASN A 63 15.07 -13.66 -4.84
CA ASN A 63 15.23 -12.88 -6.05
C ASN A 63 14.21 -11.73 -6.11
N PHE A 64 14.71 -10.51 -6.13
CA PHE A 64 13.94 -9.31 -6.43
C PHE A 64 14.61 -8.51 -7.55
N SER A 65 13.82 -7.87 -8.41
CA SER A 65 14.29 -7.17 -9.60
C SER A 65 14.67 -5.73 -9.31
N SER A 66 13.90 -5.04 -8.50
CA SER A 66 14.15 -3.64 -8.13
C SER A 66 13.49 -3.29 -6.80
N VAL A 67 14.04 -2.27 -6.15
CA VAL A 67 13.49 -1.69 -4.92
C VAL A 67 13.18 -0.22 -5.21
N GLU A 68 11.92 0.15 -5.07
CA GLU A 68 11.47 1.53 -5.16
C GLU A 68 11.22 2.04 -3.73
N ASN A 69 11.79 3.19 -3.42
CA ASN A 69 11.62 3.83 -2.12
C ASN A 69 10.80 5.10 -2.30
N ASP A 70 9.68 5.15 -1.62
CA ASP A 70 8.87 6.35 -1.44
C ASP A 70 8.96 6.77 0.04
N GLU A 71 8.66 8.03 0.37
CA GLU A 71 8.75 8.55 1.75
C GLU A 71 7.98 7.71 2.77
N LYS A 72 6.88 7.06 2.36
CA LYS A 72 5.97 6.32 3.23
C LYS A 72 5.96 4.82 3.00
N SER A 73 6.59 4.34 1.94
CA SER A 73 6.56 2.92 1.57
C SER A 73 7.81 2.49 0.81
N ILE A 74 8.19 1.24 1.00
CA ILE A 74 9.21 0.58 0.19
C ILE A 74 8.51 -0.50 -0.62
N LEU A 75 8.79 -0.57 -1.91
CA LEU A 75 8.23 -1.54 -2.82
C LEU A 75 9.35 -2.42 -3.38
N PHE A 76 9.31 -3.70 -3.06
CA PHE A 76 10.20 -4.72 -3.60
C PHE A 76 9.51 -5.42 -4.76
N ARG A 77 10.02 -5.28 -5.98
CA ARG A 77 9.52 -5.99 -7.16
C ARG A 77 10.13 -7.38 -7.24
N THR A 78 9.32 -8.39 -7.50
CA THR A 78 9.76 -9.75 -7.73
C THR A 78 9.40 -10.21 -9.13
N ASN A 79 10.09 -11.23 -9.64
CA ASN A 79 9.81 -11.76 -10.98
C ASN A 79 8.66 -12.78 -10.97
N ASN A 80 8.45 -13.44 -9.82
CA ASN A 80 7.50 -14.52 -9.67
C ASN A 80 6.64 -14.33 -8.41
N TYR A 81 5.44 -14.87 -8.41
CA TYR A 81 4.55 -14.89 -7.25
C TYR A 81 5.13 -15.73 -6.09
N ASP A 82 5.87 -16.81 -6.38
CA ASP A 82 6.51 -17.63 -5.35
C ASP A 82 7.57 -16.84 -4.57
N ASP A 83 8.38 -16.06 -5.27
CA ASP A 83 9.38 -15.18 -4.65
C ASP A 83 8.72 -14.05 -3.85
N GLN A 84 7.59 -13.55 -4.33
CA GLN A 84 6.78 -12.55 -3.62
C GLN A 84 6.28 -13.09 -2.27
N ILE A 85 5.77 -14.33 -2.24
CA ILE A 85 5.26 -14.96 -1.01
C ILE A 85 6.41 -15.22 -0.04
N LYS A 86 7.55 -15.75 -0.51
CA LYS A 86 8.74 -15.98 0.31
C LYS A 86 9.25 -14.68 0.92
N LEU A 87 9.32 -13.62 0.11
CA LEU A 87 9.78 -12.31 0.55
C LEU A 87 8.86 -11.72 1.61
N LYS A 88 7.55 -11.87 1.43
CA LYS A 88 6.57 -11.46 2.44
C LYS A 88 6.78 -12.21 3.76
N GLN A 89 6.87 -13.53 3.72
CA GLN A 89 7.08 -14.36 4.92
C GLN A 89 8.37 -13.97 5.64
N HIS A 90 9.46 -13.83 4.90
CA HIS A 90 10.73 -13.40 5.47
C HIS A 90 10.62 -12.04 6.18
N PHE A 91 9.96 -11.06 5.56
CA PHE A 91 9.78 -9.75 6.18
C PHE A 91 8.82 -9.78 7.39
N GLU A 92 7.80 -10.62 7.37
CA GLU A 92 6.90 -10.81 8.53
C GLU A 92 7.64 -11.42 9.74
N GLU A 93 8.67 -12.24 9.50
CA GLU A 93 9.49 -12.85 10.54
C GLU A 93 10.64 -11.94 11.01
N SER A 94 11.22 -11.15 10.12
CA SER A 94 12.42 -10.35 10.39
C SER A 94 12.15 -8.93 10.84
N LEU A 95 10.99 -8.37 10.49
CA LEU A 95 10.63 -6.99 10.81
C LEU A 95 9.68 -6.94 12.02
N ASP A 96 9.84 -5.88 12.82
CA ASP A 96 8.98 -5.61 13.96
C ASP A 96 7.52 -5.31 13.56
N ASN A 97 6.58 -5.46 14.50
CA ASN A 97 5.16 -5.14 14.34
C ASN A 97 4.85 -3.67 14.00
N ASN A 98 5.88 -2.84 13.88
CA ASN A 98 5.75 -1.44 13.45
C ASN A 98 5.56 -1.29 11.94
N PHE A 99 5.75 -2.36 11.18
CA PHE A 99 5.62 -2.38 9.73
C PHE A 99 4.42 -3.22 9.31
N VAL A 100 3.74 -2.75 8.28
CA VAL A 100 2.68 -3.50 7.59
C VAL A 100 3.25 -3.97 6.26
N ILE A 101 3.24 -5.29 6.06
CA ILE A 101 3.75 -5.92 4.85
C ILE A 101 2.56 -6.42 4.04
N ALA A 102 2.43 -5.91 2.83
CA ALA A 102 1.33 -6.23 1.94
C ALA A 102 1.81 -6.75 0.58
N LEU A 103 1.10 -7.73 0.04
CA LEU A 103 1.27 -8.13 -1.36
C LEU A 103 0.65 -7.05 -2.25
N ASN A 104 1.41 -6.61 -3.24
CA ASN A 104 0.97 -5.59 -4.19
C ASN A 104 1.35 -5.99 -5.62
N LEU A 105 0.83 -5.28 -6.59
CA LEU A 105 1.18 -5.38 -8.00
C LEU A 105 1.72 -4.05 -8.46
N ALA A 106 2.99 -4.02 -8.84
CA ALA A 106 3.67 -2.83 -9.32
C ALA A 106 3.45 -2.67 -10.83
N PRO A 107 2.98 -1.52 -11.32
CA PRO A 107 2.83 -1.30 -12.75
C PRO A 107 4.20 -1.29 -13.44
N ASN A 108 4.35 -2.10 -14.51
CA ASN A 108 5.58 -2.21 -15.29
C ASN A 108 5.52 -1.32 -16.54
N THR A 109 5.09 -0.07 -16.37
CA THR A 109 4.93 0.88 -17.47
C THR A 109 6.26 1.56 -17.75
N PRO A 110 6.75 1.62 -19.01
CA PRO A 110 7.96 2.34 -19.39
C PRO A 110 7.92 3.83 -19.00
N GLU A 111 9.08 4.39 -18.65
CA GLU A 111 9.20 5.78 -18.16
C GLU A 111 8.64 6.83 -19.14
N TRP A 112 8.81 6.61 -20.46
CA TRP A 112 8.28 7.53 -21.48
C TRP A 112 6.74 7.57 -21.49
N LEU A 113 6.05 6.45 -21.17
CA LEU A 113 4.60 6.41 -21.03
C LEU A 113 4.15 7.07 -19.72
N LYS A 114 4.91 6.88 -18.64
CA LYS A 114 4.65 7.56 -17.35
C LYS A 114 4.77 9.08 -17.50
N SER A 115 5.74 9.57 -18.28
CA SER A 115 5.90 11.00 -18.53
C SER A 115 4.73 11.63 -19.30
N LEU A 116 3.99 10.83 -20.07
CA LEU A 116 2.76 11.22 -20.76
C LEU A 116 1.50 11.04 -19.88
N ASN A 117 1.65 10.71 -18.61
CA ASN A 117 0.55 10.34 -17.71
C ASN A 117 -0.35 9.20 -18.24
N ALA A 118 0.21 8.33 -19.08
CA ALA A 118 -0.47 7.14 -19.57
C ALA A 118 -0.27 5.99 -18.57
N PHE A 119 -1.27 5.76 -17.75
CA PHE A 119 -1.26 4.68 -16.76
C PHE A 119 -2.13 3.51 -17.23
N PRO A 120 -1.79 2.26 -16.81
CA PRO A 120 -2.63 1.11 -17.10
C PRO A 120 -3.99 1.26 -16.43
N MET A 121 -5.02 0.72 -17.07
CA MET A 121 -6.38 0.75 -16.54
C MET A 121 -6.44 -0.04 -15.23
N LYS A 122 -6.98 0.58 -14.19
CA LYS A 122 -7.25 -0.11 -12.92
C LYS A 122 -8.45 -1.03 -13.11
N LEU A 123 -8.19 -2.31 -13.30
CA LEU A 123 -9.23 -3.32 -13.40
C LEU A 123 -9.94 -3.47 -12.04
N GLY A 124 -11.26 -3.38 -12.06
CA GLY A 124 -12.07 -3.67 -10.88
C GLY A 124 -12.06 -5.16 -10.52
N LEU A 125 -12.64 -5.49 -9.37
CA LEU A 125 -12.74 -6.87 -8.86
C LEU A 125 -13.43 -7.81 -9.84
N ASP A 126 -14.43 -7.33 -10.58
CA ASP A 126 -15.18 -8.10 -11.56
C ASP A 126 -14.32 -8.62 -12.72
N LEU A 127 -13.27 -7.88 -13.08
CA LEU A 127 -12.37 -8.22 -14.20
C LEU A 127 -11.10 -8.93 -13.74
N ARG A 128 -10.66 -8.72 -12.50
CA ARG A 128 -9.49 -9.41 -11.93
C ARG A 128 -9.85 -10.73 -11.27
N GLY A 129 -11.13 -10.93 -10.95
CA GLY A 129 -11.55 -11.99 -10.05
C GLY A 129 -11.15 -11.71 -8.60
N GLY A 130 -11.66 -12.51 -7.70
CA GLY A 130 -11.36 -12.39 -6.28
C GLY A 130 -12.64 -12.27 -5.46
N VAL A 131 -12.48 -12.26 -4.13
CA VAL A 131 -13.56 -12.12 -3.17
C VAL A 131 -13.41 -10.78 -2.46
N HIS A 132 -14.46 -9.97 -2.46
CA HIS A 132 -14.50 -8.73 -1.72
C HIS A 132 -15.14 -8.98 -0.34
N PHE A 133 -14.34 -8.78 0.71
CA PHE A 133 -14.84 -8.82 2.08
C PHE A 133 -15.04 -7.39 2.56
N LEU A 134 -16.28 -7.05 2.89
CA LEU A 134 -16.58 -5.81 3.62
C LEU A 134 -16.59 -6.15 5.11
N LEU A 135 -15.63 -5.62 5.84
CA LEU A 135 -15.55 -5.75 7.30
C LEU A 135 -16.01 -4.43 7.90
N GLU A 136 -17.10 -4.47 8.63
CA GLU A 136 -17.57 -3.34 9.44
C GLU A 136 -17.15 -3.58 10.88
N ALA A 137 -16.38 -2.66 11.45
CA ALA A 137 -16.00 -2.70 12.85
C ALA A 137 -16.93 -1.80 13.64
N ASP A 138 -17.50 -2.36 14.72
CA ASP A 138 -18.25 -1.57 15.69
C ASP A 138 -17.28 -0.69 16.50
N THR A 139 -17.16 0.56 16.06
CA THR A 139 -16.23 1.53 16.64
C THR A 139 -16.64 1.93 18.05
N ASP A 140 -17.93 1.90 18.37
CA ASP A 140 -18.46 2.34 19.66
C ASP A 140 -18.06 1.34 20.75
N LEU A 141 -18.24 0.05 20.50
CA LEU A 141 -17.78 -1.02 21.40
C LEU A 141 -16.25 -1.01 21.60
N LEU A 142 -15.51 -0.67 20.55
CA LEU A 142 -14.05 -0.62 20.62
C LEU A 142 -13.57 0.59 21.45
N ILE A 143 -14.26 1.72 21.34
CA ILE A 143 -13.99 2.91 22.14
C ILE A 143 -14.33 2.66 23.61
N GLU A 144 -15.47 2.06 23.91
CA GLU A 144 -15.85 1.67 25.27
C GLU A 144 -14.82 0.72 25.92
N ALA A 145 -14.42 -0.32 25.20
CA ALA A 145 -13.42 -1.28 25.70
C ALA A 145 -12.05 -0.60 25.96
N LYS A 146 -11.63 0.33 25.11
CA LYS A 146 -10.41 1.12 25.32
C LYS A 146 -10.53 2.07 26.51
N LEU A 147 -11.68 2.72 26.69
CA LEU A 147 -11.94 3.58 27.83
C LEU A 147 -11.92 2.80 29.17
N GLU A 148 -12.59 1.65 29.23
CA GLU A 148 -12.55 0.78 30.41
C GLU A 148 -11.13 0.31 30.73
N SER A 149 -10.37 -0.07 29.72
CA SER A 149 -8.97 -0.44 29.87
C SER A 149 -8.13 0.74 30.40
N ALA A 150 -8.33 1.94 29.89
CA ALA A 150 -7.64 3.15 30.34
C ALA A 150 -8.00 3.47 31.81
N ILE A 151 -9.29 3.39 32.17
CA ILE A 151 -9.75 3.60 33.56
C ILE A 151 -9.13 2.57 34.50
N SER A 152 -9.09 1.30 34.11
CA SER A 152 -8.52 0.23 34.94
C SER A 152 -7.02 0.43 35.16
N ASN A 153 -6.29 0.83 34.11
CA ASN A 153 -4.86 1.16 34.20
C ASN A 153 -4.62 2.37 35.09
N LEU A 154 -5.45 3.41 34.94
CA LEU A 154 -5.34 4.61 35.77
C LEU A 154 -5.61 4.28 37.25
N LYS A 155 -6.64 3.50 37.54
CA LYS A 155 -6.94 3.02 38.91
C LYS A 155 -5.79 2.22 39.52
N ARG A 156 -5.08 1.42 38.72
CA ARG A 156 -3.91 0.67 39.14
C ARG A 156 -2.76 1.62 39.52
N ILE A 157 -2.43 2.57 38.64
CA ILE A 157 -1.35 3.54 38.86
C ILE A 157 -1.64 4.41 40.07
N LEU A 158 -2.90 4.89 40.25
CA LEU A 158 -3.28 5.68 41.43
C LEU A 158 -3.18 4.89 42.74
N ARG A 159 -3.48 3.59 42.71
CA ARG A 159 -3.31 2.70 43.84
C ARG A 159 -1.84 2.52 44.18
N ASP A 160 -0.98 2.32 43.21
CA ASP A 160 0.46 2.20 43.40
C ASP A 160 1.08 3.48 43.99
N LEU A 161 0.52 4.66 43.63
CA LEU A 161 0.90 5.94 44.20
C LEU A 161 0.22 6.28 45.53
N SER A 162 -0.54 5.31 46.13
CA SER A 162 -1.29 5.48 47.38
C SER A 162 -2.32 6.61 47.37
N LEU A 163 -2.73 7.08 46.18
CA LEU A 163 -3.77 8.09 46.00
C LEU A 163 -5.14 7.42 45.90
N LYS A 164 -6.11 7.88 46.74
CA LYS A 164 -7.51 7.38 46.70
C LYS A 164 -8.39 8.40 45.95
N PRO A 165 -8.65 8.21 44.67
CA PRO A 165 -9.60 9.09 43.94
C PRO A 165 -11.02 8.81 44.47
N ARG A 166 -11.79 9.89 44.71
CA ARG A 166 -13.20 9.78 45.18
C ARG A 166 -14.14 9.25 44.09
N ALA A 167 -13.90 9.59 42.84
CA ALA A 167 -14.59 9.05 41.67
C ALA A 167 -13.71 9.23 40.43
N LEU A 168 -13.73 8.23 39.54
CA LEU A 168 -13.16 8.30 38.20
C LEU A 168 -14.26 7.88 37.24
N GLU A 169 -14.91 8.87 36.64
CA GLU A 169 -15.89 8.69 35.60
C GLU A 169 -15.40 9.41 34.35
N LEU A 170 -15.30 8.67 33.25
CA LEU A 170 -15.04 9.22 31.90
C LEU A 170 -16.38 9.28 31.18
N SER A 171 -16.77 10.49 30.80
CA SER A 171 -17.98 10.72 30.01
C SER A 171 -17.60 10.93 28.55
N LEU A 172 -18.25 10.19 27.66
CA LEU A 172 -18.16 10.30 26.20
C LEU A 172 -18.85 11.56 25.64
N ILE A 173 -19.46 12.41 26.51
CA ILE A 173 -20.31 13.54 26.08
C ILE A 173 -19.51 14.70 25.48
N HIS A 174 -18.18 14.67 25.50
CA HIS A 174 -17.33 15.78 25.07
C HIS A 174 -16.28 15.42 24.00
N ILE A 175 -16.53 14.37 23.18
CA ILE A 175 -15.67 14.09 22.00
C ILE A 175 -16.50 14.25 20.74
#